data_21845bda75b7e9e0c1f30104b13c5d27
#
_entry.id   21845bda75b7e9e0c1f30104b13c5d27
#
_cell.length_a   1.000
_cell.length_b   1.000
_cell.length_c   1.000
_cell.angle_alpha   90.00
_cell.angle_beta   90.00
_cell.angle_gamma   90.00
#
_symmetry.space_group_name_H-M   'P 1'
#
loop_
_entity.id
_entity.type
_entity.pdbx_description
1 polymer ?
#
loop_
_entity_poly.entity_id
_entity_poly.type
_entity_poly.pdbx_seq_one_letter_code
_entity_poly.pdbx_strand_id
1 'polypeptide(L)'
;DKDQYENGLAFDGSSIRGFQKINESDMALLPDPTTAWIDPFRERKTLIVNFNVHDPITKEAYSRDPRNIARKAEAYLASTGIGDTAFFAPEAEFYVFDDIRFDTRQNTSYYSIDSEAGAWNTGRTEDGGNRGYKVKYKGGYFPVAPTDHFGDLRDEIVTIMERLGMKVERAHHEVGTAGQAEINWRFDTLSRSADDVMKFKYIVKNV
;
A
#
# COMPACT_ATOMS: atom_id res chain seq x y z
N ASP A 1 -6.43 -25.40 -2.08
CA ASP A 1 -6.69 -26.57 -2.89
C ASP A 1 -6.16 -26.35 -4.31
N LYS A 2 -5.59 -27.41 -4.94
CA LYS A 2 -5.02 -27.32 -6.29
C LYS A 2 -6.07 -26.95 -7.33
N ASP A 3 -7.25 -27.50 -7.19
CA ASP A 3 -8.40 -27.22 -8.05
C ASP A 3 -8.77 -25.73 -8.08
N GLN A 4 -8.76 -25.07 -6.93
CA GLN A 4 -9.01 -23.63 -6.82
C GLN A 4 -7.92 -22.77 -7.48
N TYR A 5 -6.70 -23.28 -7.55
CA TYR A 5 -5.62 -22.63 -8.27
C TYR A 5 -5.76 -22.75 -9.79
N GLU A 6 -6.26 -23.89 -10.26
CA GLU A 6 -6.42 -24.17 -11.68
C GLU A 6 -7.75 -23.60 -12.25
N ASN A 7 -8.83 -23.70 -11.49
CA ASN A 7 -10.19 -23.34 -11.93
C ASN A 7 -10.71 -22.01 -11.36
N GLY A 8 -9.97 -21.40 -10.43
CA GLY A 8 -10.34 -20.16 -9.78
C GLY A 8 -11.27 -20.36 -8.58
N LEU A 9 -11.51 -19.26 -7.87
CA LEU A 9 -12.40 -19.16 -6.71
C LEU A 9 -13.62 -18.33 -7.08
N ALA A 10 -14.81 -18.80 -6.76
CA ALA A 10 -16.01 -17.99 -6.86
C ALA A 10 -16.10 -17.00 -5.69
N PHE A 11 -16.56 -15.77 -5.97
CA PHE A 11 -16.87 -14.78 -4.94
C PHE A 11 -18.06 -13.91 -5.36
N ASP A 12 -18.71 -13.28 -4.37
CA ASP A 12 -19.81 -12.37 -4.58
C ASP A 12 -19.31 -10.94 -4.86
N GLY A 13 -19.30 -10.54 -6.13
CA GLY A 13 -18.89 -9.21 -6.57
C GLY A 13 -19.84 -8.09 -6.13
N SER A 14 -21.09 -8.40 -5.74
CA SER A 14 -22.04 -7.40 -5.23
C SER A 14 -21.68 -6.90 -3.84
N SER A 15 -20.88 -7.66 -3.09
CA SER A 15 -20.34 -7.26 -1.79
C SER A 15 -19.23 -6.20 -1.91
N ILE A 16 -18.72 -5.96 -3.12
CA ILE A 16 -17.73 -4.89 -3.37
C ILE A 16 -18.44 -3.68 -3.98
N ARG A 17 -18.41 -2.57 -3.27
CA ARG A 17 -19.11 -1.35 -3.68
C ARG A 17 -18.71 -0.90 -5.09
N GLY A 18 -19.70 -0.79 -5.99
CA GLY A 18 -19.51 -0.33 -7.35
C GLY A 18 -18.97 -1.40 -8.31
N PHE A 19 -18.82 -2.66 -7.85
CA PHE A 19 -18.31 -3.75 -8.68
C PHE A 19 -19.43 -4.37 -9.49
N GLN A 20 -20.38 -5.08 -8.84
CA GLN A 20 -21.50 -5.74 -9.51
C GLN A 20 -22.84 -5.47 -8.84
N LYS A 21 -23.94 -5.76 -9.55
CA LYS A 21 -25.29 -5.76 -9.01
C LYS A 21 -25.62 -7.15 -8.44
N ILE A 22 -26.56 -7.20 -7.50
CA ILE A 22 -26.92 -8.45 -6.80
C ILE A 22 -27.46 -9.56 -7.74
N ASN A 23 -28.08 -9.19 -8.84
CA ASN A 23 -28.62 -10.14 -9.82
C ASN A 23 -27.56 -10.74 -10.77
N GLU A 24 -26.32 -10.23 -10.72
CA GLU A 24 -25.18 -10.68 -11.52
C GLU A 24 -23.92 -10.72 -10.63
N SER A 25 -24.09 -11.24 -9.40
CA SER A 25 -23.08 -11.08 -8.35
C SER A 25 -21.89 -12.01 -8.48
N ASP A 26 -22.09 -13.20 -9.05
CA ASP A 26 -21.05 -14.23 -9.10
C ASP A 26 -19.90 -13.83 -10.04
N MET A 27 -18.70 -13.91 -9.52
CA MET A 27 -17.46 -13.63 -10.23
C MET A 27 -16.41 -14.70 -9.94
N ALA A 28 -15.44 -14.84 -10.82
CA ALA A 28 -14.33 -15.78 -10.66
C ALA A 28 -13.01 -15.04 -10.36
N LEU A 29 -12.27 -15.53 -9.38
CA LEU A 29 -10.90 -15.09 -9.04
C LEU A 29 -9.91 -16.10 -9.61
N LEU A 30 -9.09 -15.69 -10.57
CA LEU A 30 -8.00 -16.50 -11.10
C LEU A 30 -6.69 -16.02 -10.48
N PRO A 31 -5.95 -16.91 -9.77
CA PRO A 31 -4.69 -16.52 -9.12
C PRO A 31 -3.60 -16.20 -10.15
N ASP A 32 -2.75 -15.24 -9.82
CA ASP A 32 -1.52 -14.96 -10.54
C ASP A 32 -0.31 -15.48 -9.73
N PRO A 33 0.21 -16.68 -10.03
CA PRO A 33 1.29 -17.29 -9.25
C PRO A 33 2.57 -16.45 -9.21
N THR A 34 2.78 -15.56 -10.19
CA THR A 34 3.96 -14.70 -10.25
C THR A 34 4.00 -13.65 -9.15
N THR A 35 2.85 -13.42 -8.50
CA THR A 35 2.68 -12.46 -7.40
C THR A 35 2.77 -13.10 -6.03
N ALA A 36 3.01 -14.42 -5.96
CA ALA A 36 2.98 -15.19 -4.72
C ALA A 36 4.14 -14.83 -3.76
N TRP A 37 3.82 -14.67 -2.48
CA TRP A 37 4.80 -14.47 -1.42
C TRP A 37 4.28 -14.98 -0.08
N ILE A 38 5.20 -15.24 0.87
CA ILE A 38 4.84 -15.72 2.23
C ILE A 38 4.64 -14.51 3.13
N ASP A 39 3.49 -14.48 3.79
CA ASP A 39 3.13 -13.43 4.75
C ASP A 39 4.10 -13.45 5.95
N PRO A 40 4.87 -12.37 6.20
CA PRO A 40 5.84 -12.32 7.29
C PRO A 40 5.19 -12.02 8.65
N PHE A 41 3.92 -11.60 8.69
CA PHE A 41 3.23 -11.14 9.89
C PHE A 41 2.36 -12.21 10.57
N ARG A 42 2.14 -13.34 9.89
CA ARG A 42 1.26 -14.40 10.40
C ARG A 42 2.09 -15.52 11.05
N GLU A 43 1.72 -15.93 12.26
CA GLU A 43 2.32 -17.11 12.91
C GLU A 43 2.17 -18.37 12.05
N ARG A 44 0.97 -18.58 11.53
CA ARG A 44 0.71 -19.65 10.58
C ARG A 44 1.25 -19.28 9.21
N LYS A 45 2.13 -20.11 8.66
CA LYS A 45 2.66 -19.94 7.31
C LYS A 45 1.52 -19.75 6.30
N THR A 46 1.39 -18.54 5.78
CA THR A 46 0.30 -18.10 4.90
C THR A 46 0.89 -17.64 3.57
N LEU A 47 0.32 -18.13 2.48
CA LEU A 47 0.65 -17.69 1.13
C LEU A 47 -0.31 -16.57 0.71
N ILE A 48 0.23 -15.45 0.28
CA ILE A 48 -0.52 -14.35 -0.34
C ILE A 48 -0.29 -14.41 -1.86
N VAL A 49 -1.37 -14.22 -2.62
CA VAL A 49 -1.35 -14.20 -4.09
C VAL A 49 -2.36 -13.17 -4.57
N ASN A 50 -2.01 -12.39 -5.57
CA ASN A 50 -2.96 -11.52 -6.25
C ASN A 50 -3.81 -12.32 -7.25
N PHE A 51 -5.05 -11.89 -7.42
CA PHE A 51 -6.00 -12.54 -8.33
C PHE A 51 -6.42 -11.56 -9.43
N ASN A 52 -6.77 -12.12 -10.57
CA ASN A 52 -7.47 -11.42 -11.63
C ASN A 52 -8.96 -11.78 -11.56
N VAL A 53 -9.82 -10.79 -11.75
CA VAL A 53 -11.27 -10.99 -11.73
C VAL A 53 -11.79 -11.29 -13.13
N HIS A 54 -12.60 -12.33 -13.24
CA HIS A 54 -13.17 -12.79 -14.49
C HIS A 54 -14.67 -13.02 -14.36
N ASP A 55 -15.38 -12.94 -15.48
CA ASP A 55 -16.74 -13.42 -15.59
C ASP A 55 -16.76 -14.95 -15.43
N PRO A 56 -17.63 -15.51 -14.57
CA PRO A 56 -17.63 -16.95 -14.30
C PRO A 56 -18.13 -17.80 -15.47
N ILE A 57 -18.92 -17.22 -16.39
CA ILE A 57 -19.54 -17.91 -17.53
C ILE A 57 -18.67 -17.75 -18.77
N THR A 58 -18.41 -16.50 -19.18
CA THR A 58 -17.66 -16.21 -20.42
C THR A 58 -16.16 -16.38 -20.26
N LYS A 59 -15.66 -16.38 -19.02
CA LYS A 59 -14.23 -16.39 -18.66
C LYS A 59 -13.47 -15.16 -19.13
N GLU A 60 -14.15 -14.14 -19.60
CA GLU A 60 -13.54 -12.88 -20.00
C GLU A 60 -13.05 -12.10 -18.76
N ALA A 61 -11.96 -11.36 -18.92
CA ALA A 61 -11.43 -10.51 -17.85
C ALA A 61 -12.42 -9.38 -17.52
N TYR A 62 -12.73 -9.21 -16.25
CA TYR A 62 -13.71 -8.24 -15.79
C TYR A 62 -13.25 -6.81 -16.07
N SER A 63 -14.10 -6.01 -16.70
CA SER A 63 -13.76 -4.69 -17.22
C SER A 63 -13.40 -3.66 -16.14
N ARG A 64 -13.89 -3.83 -14.90
CA ARG A 64 -13.65 -2.93 -13.75
C ARG A 64 -12.57 -3.47 -12.80
N ASP A 65 -11.99 -4.62 -13.08
CA ASP A 65 -10.84 -5.10 -12.32
C ASP A 65 -9.64 -4.13 -12.51
N PRO A 66 -9.09 -3.51 -11.45
CA PRO A 66 -7.96 -2.60 -11.56
C PRO A 66 -6.73 -3.22 -12.24
N ARG A 67 -6.44 -4.51 -11.99
CA ARG A 67 -5.35 -5.22 -12.66
C ARG A 67 -5.62 -5.39 -14.16
N ASN A 68 -6.85 -5.66 -14.55
CA ASN A 68 -7.23 -5.73 -15.96
C ASN A 68 -7.14 -4.34 -16.64
N ILE A 69 -7.45 -3.26 -15.92
CA ILE A 69 -7.28 -1.90 -16.43
C ILE A 69 -5.80 -1.60 -16.72
N ALA A 70 -4.90 -1.96 -15.81
CA ALA A 70 -3.46 -1.82 -16.02
C ALA A 70 -2.98 -2.60 -17.24
N ARG A 71 -3.37 -3.87 -17.38
CA ARG A 71 -3.05 -4.69 -18.56
C ARG A 71 -3.58 -4.12 -19.87
N LYS A 72 -4.81 -3.58 -19.87
CA LYS A 72 -5.36 -2.90 -21.05
C LYS A 72 -4.55 -1.66 -21.42
N ALA A 73 -4.06 -0.91 -20.43
CA ALA A 73 -3.22 0.27 -20.67
C ALA A 73 -1.87 -0.14 -21.29
N GLU A 74 -1.22 -1.21 -20.79
CA GLU A 74 0.00 -1.76 -21.38
C GLU A 74 -0.22 -2.23 -22.83
N ALA A 75 -1.29 -2.98 -23.06
CA ALA A 75 -1.63 -3.44 -24.41
C ALA A 75 -1.97 -2.26 -25.36
N TYR A 76 -2.65 -1.24 -24.88
CA TYR A 76 -2.93 -0.04 -25.65
C TYR A 76 -1.65 0.69 -26.04
N LEU A 77 -0.73 0.91 -25.09
CA LEU A 77 0.56 1.54 -25.39
C LEU A 77 1.29 0.79 -26.52
N ALA A 78 1.43 -0.52 -26.40
CA ALA A 78 2.06 -1.33 -27.43
C ALA A 78 1.37 -1.21 -28.80
N SER A 79 0.03 -1.13 -28.82
CA SER A 79 -0.75 -1.00 -30.06
C SER A 79 -0.56 0.35 -30.77
N THR A 80 -0.14 1.40 -30.05
CA THR A 80 0.08 2.73 -30.63
C THR A 80 1.39 2.83 -31.41
N GLY A 81 2.34 1.91 -31.17
CA GLY A 81 3.69 1.98 -31.73
C GLY A 81 4.58 3.11 -31.17
N ILE A 82 4.11 3.85 -30.15
CA ILE A 82 4.88 4.91 -29.47
C ILE A 82 5.92 4.28 -28.52
N GLY A 83 5.57 3.17 -27.89
CA GLY A 83 6.43 2.40 -27.00
C GLY A 83 5.84 1.03 -26.75
N ASP A 84 6.67 0.10 -26.33
CA ASP A 84 6.29 -1.27 -25.98
C ASP A 84 6.13 -1.47 -24.46
N THR A 85 6.77 -0.61 -23.67
CA THR A 85 6.82 -0.71 -22.21
C THR A 85 6.74 0.66 -21.57
N ALA A 86 5.93 0.80 -20.51
CA ALA A 86 5.91 1.96 -19.63
C ALA A 86 6.39 1.58 -18.23
N PHE A 87 7.30 2.37 -17.68
CA PHE A 87 7.85 2.21 -16.33
C PHE A 87 7.25 3.22 -15.37
N PHE A 88 6.98 2.77 -14.16
CA PHE A 88 6.40 3.57 -13.08
C PHE A 88 7.21 3.43 -11.80
N ALA A 89 7.50 4.57 -11.17
CA ALA A 89 8.16 4.66 -9.87
C ALA A 89 7.21 5.35 -8.88
N PRO A 90 6.42 4.61 -8.11
CA PRO A 90 5.54 5.19 -7.10
C PRO A 90 6.35 5.85 -5.97
N GLU A 91 5.93 7.03 -5.55
CA GLU A 91 6.44 7.77 -4.40
C GLU A 91 5.35 7.79 -3.33
N ALA A 92 5.13 6.63 -2.69
CA ALA A 92 4.06 6.47 -1.74
C ALA A 92 4.48 6.97 -0.35
N GLU A 93 3.87 8.06 0.08
CA GLU A 93 4.05 8.62 1.41
C GLU A 93 3.00 8.12 2.40
N PHE A 94 3.36 8.05 3.66
CA PHE A 94 2.45 7.69 4.74
C PHE A 94 2.76 8.47 6.02
N TYR A 95 1.80 8.44 6.95
CA TYR A 95 1.95 9.03 8.27
C TYR A 95 1.88 7.97 9.35
N VAL A 96 2.67 8.15 10.39
CA VAL A 96 2.62 7.38 11.65
C VAL A 96 2.16 8.31 12.75
N PHE A 97 1.07 7.95 13.43
CA PHE A 97 0.49 8.71 14.52
C PHE A 97 0.35 7.85 15.77
N ASP A 98 0.49 8.46 16.94
CA ASP A 98 0.22 7.81 18.23
C ASP A 98 -1.27 7.73 18.52
N ASP A 99 -2.03 8.73 18.10
CA ASP A 99 -3.49 8.75 18.18
C ASP A 99 -4.11 9.50 17.00
N ILE A 100 -5.23 9.00 16.52
CA ILE A 100 -6.02 9.67 15.49
C ILE A 100 -7.50 9.52 15.81
N ARG A 101 -8.20 10.65 15.81
CA ARG A 101 -9.67 10.74 15.97
C ARG A 101 -10.23 11.59 14.86
N PHE A 102 -11.30 11.15 14.25
CA PHE A 102 -12.01 11.92 13.25
C PHE A 102 -13.49 11.54 13.22
N ASP A 103 -14.32 12.48 12.82
CA ASP A 103 -15.73 12.24 12.54
C ASP A 103 -16.18 13.17 11.40
N THR A 104 -17.01 12.66 10.53
CA THR A 104 -17.62 13.43 9.44
C THR A 104 -19.10 13.15 9.40
N ARG A 105 -19.88 14.15 9.83
CA ARG A 105 -21.34 14.13 9.86
C ARG A 105 -21.90 15.14 8.86
N GLN A 106 -23.19 15.13 8.68
CA GLN A 106 -23.87 16.06 7.79
C GLN A 106 -23.61 17.54 8.14
N ASN A 107 -23.46 17.85 9.41
CA ASN A 107 -23.37 19.21 9.97
C ASN A 107 -22.03 19.50 10.67
N THR A 108 -21.13 18.55 10.78
CA THR A 108 -19.86 18.70 11.52
C THR A 108 -18.80 17.79 10.94
N SER A 109 -17.58 18.32 10.85
CA SER A 109 -16.39 17.51 10.53
C SER A 109 -15.24 17.96 11.41
N TYR A 110 -14.48 17.01 11.96
CA TYR A 110 -13.25 17.29 12.69
C TYR A 110 -12.25 16.15 12.51
N TYR A 111 -10.98 16.46 12.76
CA TYR A 111 -9.94 15.48 13.03
C TYR A 111 -9.07 15.99 14.18
N SER A 112 -8.51 15.05 14.93
CA SER A 112 -7.47 15.28 15.93
C SER A 112 -6.46 14.17 15.79
N ILE A 113 -5.20 14.54 15.62
CA ILE A 113 -4.07 13.60 15.51
C ILE A 113 -3.03 13.97 16.54
N ASP A 114 -2.36 12.97 17.10
CA ASP A 114 -1.26 13.16 18.01
C ASP A 114 -0.03 12.37 17.56
N SER A 115 1.14 12.94 17.85
CA SER A 115 2.44 12.33 17.59
C SER A 115 3.45 12.83 18.61
N GLU A 116 4.20 11.91 19.19
CA GLU A 116 5.30 12.24 20.09
C GLU A 116 6.35 13.17 19.42
N ALA A 117 6.56 12.99 18.14
CA ALA A 117 7.45 13.83 17.33
C ALA A 117 6.86 15.20 16.96
N GLY A 118 5.59 15.47 17.29
CA GLY A 118 4.87 16.68 16.89
C GLY A 118 5.34 17.94 17.63
N ALA A 119 5.49 19.05 16.89
CA ALA A 119 5.91 20.33 17.46
C ALA A 119 4.94 20.88 18.53
N TRP A 120 3.67 20.45 18.51
CA TRP A 120 2.67 20.79 19.52
C TRP A 120 2.86 20.07 20.85
N ASN A 121 3.76 19.08 20.93
CA ASN A 121 4.06 18.26 22.10
C ASN A 121 5.33 18.69 22.87
N THR A 122 5.78 19.93 22.71
CA THR A 122 6.84 20.50 23.56
C THR A 122 6.36 20.56 25.02
N GLY A 123 7.08 19.91 25.95
CA GLY A 123 6.70 19.88 27.37
C GLY A 123 5.75 18.74 27.76
N ARG A 124 5.34 17.87 26.83
CA ARG A 124 4.59 16.65 27.16
C ARG A 124 5.46 15.69 28.00
N THR A 125 4.84 14.97 28.92
CA THR A 125 5.51 13.86 29.61
C THR A 125 5.51 12.63 28.70
N GLU A 126 6.68 12.07 28.45
CA GLU A 126 6.91 10.94 27.55
C GLU A 126 7.74 9.87 28.24
N ASP A 127 7.60 8.61 27.85
CA ASP A 127 8.47 7.52 28.27
C ASP A 127 9.91 7.81 27.84
N GLY A 128 10.85 7.67 28.78
CA GLY A 128 12.24 8.05 28.56
C GLY A 128 12.54 9.55 28.60
N GLY A 129 11.53 10.38 28.88
CA GLY A 129 11.63 11.83 29.03
C GLY A 129 11.50 12.59 27.71
N ASN A 130 10.84 13.74 27.75
CA ASN A 130 10.70 14.64 26.61
C ASN A 130 12.02 15.30 26.27
N ARG A 131 12.61 14.95 25.14
CA ARG A 131 13.92 15.45 24.69
C ARG A 131 13.83 16.78 23.95
N GLY A 132 12.63 17.26 23.63
CA GLY A 132 12.42 18.52 22.90
C GLY A 132 12.77 18.48 21.41
N TYR A 133 13.18 17.32 20.87
CA TYR A 133 13.47 17.15 19.44
C TYR A 133 12.15 16.89 18.69
N LYS A 134 11.54 17.95 18.21
CA LYS A 134 10.21 17.91 17.57
C LYS A 134 10.31 18.40 16.12
N VAL A 135 9.56 17.75 15.24
CA VAL A 135 9.49 18.11 13.82
C VAL A 135 8.59 19.32 13.65
N LYS A 136 9.14 20.41 13.14
CA LYS A 136 8.38 21.62 12.82
C LYS A 136 7.53 21.40 11.56
N TYR A 137 6.41 22.11 11.48
CA TYR A 137 5.60 22.14 10.25
C TYR A 137 6.46 22.56 9.05
N LYS A 138 6.41 21.79 7.97
CA LYS A 138 7.27 21.92 6.79
C LYS A 138 8.79 21.82 7.05
N GLY A 139 9.19 21.26 8.20
CA GLY A 139 10.59 21.12 8.59
C GLY A 139 11.05 19.67 8.73
N GLY A 140 10.30 18.71 8.21
CA GLY A 140 10.57 17.28 8.37
C GLY A 140 11.35 16.63 7.24
N TYR A 141 11.81 17.38 6.25
CA TYR A 141 12.52 16.77 5.13
C TYR A 141 13.93 16.34 5.53
N PHE A 142 14.14 15.04 5.54
CA PHE A 142 15.43 14.39 5.72
C PHE A 142 16.18 14.69 7.04
N PRO A 143 15.51 14.80 8.21
CA PRO A 143 16.22 14.92 9.47
C PRO A 143 16.89 13.59 9.82
N VAL A 144 17.86 13.65 10.72
CA VAL A 144 18.48 12.48 11.33
C VAL A 144 18.07 12.38 12.81
N ALA A 145 18.31 11.25 13.42
CA ALA A 145 18.14 11.10 14.86
C ALA A 145 18.98 12.16 15.62
N PRO A 146 18.49 12.73 16.74
CA PRO A 146 17.29 12.35 17.46
C PRO A 146 15.99 13.04 17.00
N THR A 147 16.03 13.94 16.02
CA THR A 147 14.82 14.61 15.51
C THR A 147 13.92 13.64 14.73
N ASP A 148 14.52 12.72 13.99
CA ASP A 148 13.82 11.63 13.36
C ASP A 148 13.56 10.50 14.39
N HIS A 149 12.34 10.37 14.83
CA HIS A 149 11.91 9.37 15.82
C HIS A 149 11.56 8.01 15.19
N PHE A 150 11.40 7.96 13.88
CA PHE A 150 10.84 6.79 13.17
C PHE A 150 11.85 6.08 12.26
N GLY A 151 13.14 6.33 12.44
CA GLY A 151 14.19 5.68 11.67
C GLY A 151 14.13 4.16 11.75
N ASP A 152 14.11 3.62 12.96
CA ASP A 152 14.06 2.16 13.21
C ASP A 152 12.79 1.51 12.63
N LEU A 153 11.63 2.19 12.72
CA LEU A 153 10.39 1.72 12.13
C LEU A 153 10.48 1.62 10.61
N ARG A 154 11.05 2.63 9.95
CA ARG A 154 11.26 2.58 8.50
C ARG A 154 12.25 1.50 8.11
N ASP A 155 13.30 1.29 8.88
CA ASP A 155 14.31 0.23 8.64
C ASP A 155 13.69 -1.16 8.78
N GLU A 156 12.76 -1.37 9.70
CA GLU A 156 12.00 -2.62 9.80
C GLU A 156 11.14 -2.85 8.56
N ILE A 157 10.38 -1.83 8.12
CA ILE A 157 9.59 -1.87 6.89
C ILE A 157 10.48 -2.21 5.69
N VAL A 158 11.60 -1.50 5.52
CA VAL A 158 12.58 -1.74 4.44
C VAL A 158 13.10 -3.17 4.46
N THR A 159 13.49 -3.67 5.64
CA THR A 159 13.97 -5.04 5.80
C THR A 159 12.95 -6.08 5.31
N ILE A 160 11.67 -5.85 5.62
CA ILE A 160 10.59 -6.75 5.17
C ILE A 160 10.38 -6.61 3.67
N MET A 161 10.36 -5.39 3.13
CA MET A 161 10.24 -5.14 1.70
C MET A 161 11.32 -5.87 0.89
N GLU A 162 12.57 -5.76 1.32
CA GLU A 162 13.72 -6.42 0.67
C GLU A 162 13.62 -7.96 0.74
N ARG A 163 13.23 -8.52 1.89
CA ARG A 163 12.97 -9.96 2.05
C ARG A 163 11.89 -10.47 1.10
N LEU A 164 10.93 -9.62 0.75
CA LEU A 164 9.84 -9.92 -0.18
C LEU A 164 10.19 -9.57 -1.64
N GLY A 165 11.45 -9.25 -1.91
CA GLY A 165 12.01 -9.04 -3.25
C GLY A 165 11.82 -7.65 -3.83
N MET A 166 11.34 -6.68 -3.05
CA MET A 166 11.30 -5.28 -3.47
C MET A 166 12.71 -4.66 -3.39
N LYS A 167 13.09 -3.91 -4.41
CA LYS A 167 14.42 -3.25 -4.47
C LYS A 167 14.31 -1.84 -3.92
N VAL A 168 14.43 -1.68 -2.60
CA VAL A 168 14.37 -0.37 -1.95
C VAL A 168 15.58 0.46 -2.33
N GLU A 169 15.40 1.75 -2.58
CA GLU A 169 16.44 2.69 -2.97
C GLU A 169 16.70 3.75 -1.90
N ARG A 170 15.65 4.18 -1.16
CA ARG A 170 15.76 5.13 -0.05
C ARG A 170 14.56 5.05 0.87
N ALA A 171 14.78 5.50 2.11
CA ALA A 171 13.73 5.70 3.10
C ALA A 171 14.08 6.92 3.97
N HIS A 172 13.16 7.82 4.19
CA HIS A 172 13.39 9.04 4.97
C HIS A 172 12.09 9.61 5.55
N HIS A 173 12.25 10.53 6.50
CA HIS A 173 11.16 11.37 6.97
C HIS A 173 10.84 12.43 5.93
N GLU A 174 9.56 12.72 5.71
CA GLU A 174 9.09 13.66 4.69
C GLU A 174 8.72 15.05 5.24
N VAL A 175 8.61 16.00 4.30
CA VAL A 175 8.61 17.44 4.58
C VAL A 175 7.44 17.96 5.40
N GLY A 176 6.28 17.28 5.40
CA GLY A 176 5.02 17.85 5.90
C GLY A 176 5.05 18.19 7.37
N THR A 177 5.05 17.19 8.23
CA THR A 177 5.08 17.32 9.68
C THR A 177 5.49 15.99 10.32
N ALA A 178 5.44 15.92 11.65
CA ALA A 178 5.79 14.74 12.43
C ALA A 178 5.10 13.46 11.91
N GLY A 179 5.87 12.40 11.79
CA GLY A 179 5.41 11.08 11.41
C GLY A 179 5.27 10.84 9.91
N GLN A 180 5.50 11.83 9.06
CA GLN A 180 5.49 11.61 7.61
C GLN A 180 6.74 10.84 7.17
N ALA A 181 6.55 9.82 6.36
CA ALA A 181 7.61 8.97 5.85
C ALA A 181 7.40 8.66 4.37
N GLU A 182 8.51 8.50 3.67
CA GLU A 182 8.57 8.03 2.30
C GLU A 182 9.57 6.88 2.19
N ILE A 183 9.19 5.84 1.45
CA ILE A 183 10.08 4.73 1.09
C ILE A 183 9.96 4.49 -0.40
N ASN A 184 11.05 4.74 -1.11
CA ASN A 184 11.13 4.56 -2.55
C ASN A 184 11.74 3.20 -2.90
N TRP A 185 11.18 2.58 -3.90
CA TRP A 185 11.74 1.37 -4.50
C TRP A 185 11.85 1.52 -6.01
N ARG A 186 12.69 0.68 -6.60
CA ARG A 186 13.00 0.76 -8.01
C ARG A 186 11.74 0.65 -8.87
N PHE A 187 11.69 1.43 -9.93
CA PHE A 187 10.63 1.38 -10.94
C PHE A 187 10.49 -0.01 -11.58
N ASP A 188 9.29 -0.33 -12.01
CA ASP A 188 8.98 -1.53 -12.79
C ASP A 188 7.86 -1.21 -13.80
N THR A 189 7.46 -2.20 -14.61
CA THR A 189 6.33 -2.07 -15.53
C THR A 189 5.04 -1.70 -14.79
N LEU A 190 4.06 -1.16 -15.49
CA LEU A 190 2.80 -0.67 -14.87
C LEU A 190 2.14 -1.71 -13.97
N SER A 191 1.87 -2.90 -14.50
CA SER A 191 1.18 -3.95 -13.74
C SER A 191 2.01 -4.42 -12.55
N ARG A 192 3.33 -4.58 -12.70
CA ARG A 192 4.22 -4.99 -11.63
C ARG A 192 4.33 -3.93 -10.54
N SER A 193 4.51 -2.67 -10.93
CA SER A 193 4.56 -1.54 -10.00
C SER A 193 3.26 -1.39 -9.21
N ALA A 194 2.09 -1.60 -9.84
CA ALA A 194 0.81 -1.58 -9.16
C ALA A 194 0.68 -2.70 -8.11
N ASP A 195 1.12 -3.92 -8.43
CA ASP A 195 1.16 -5.03 -7.46
C ASP A 195 2.12 -4.74 -6.29
N ASP A 196 3.26 -4.11 -6.55
CA ASP A 196 4.22 -3.74 -5.52
C ASP A 196 3.68 -2.62 -4.59
N VAL A 197 2.89 -1.66 -5.10
CA VAL A 197 2.18 -0.69 -4.25
C VAL A 197 1.20 -1.39 -3.30
N MET A 198 0.47 -2.40 -3.77
CA MET A 198 -0.44 -3.16 -2.90
C MET A 198 0.32 -3.92 -1.81
N LYS A 199 1.45 -4.54 -2.16
CA LYS A 199 2.35 -5.21 -1.22
C LYS A 199 2.92 -4.21 -0.19
N PHE A 200 3.44 -3.07 -0.63
CA PHE A 200 3.91 -1.98 0.22
C PHE A 200 2.86 -1.53 1.23
N LYS A 201 1.64 -1.24 0.77
CA LYS A 201 0.52 -0.85 1.66
C LYS A 201 0.21 -1.91 2.70
N TYR A 202 0.29 -3.18 2.33
CA TYR A 202 0.10 -4.28 3.27
C TYR A 202 1.21 -4.30 4.33
N ILE A 203 2.47 -4.18 3.93
CA ILE A 203 3.62 -4.17 4.85
C ILE A 203 3.51 -3.01 5.82
N VAL A 204 3.37 -1.77 5.34
CA VAL A 204 3.30 -0.55 6.18
C VAL A 204 2.17 -0.61 7.21
N LYS A 205 1.07 -1.28 6.88
CA LYS A 205 -0.09 -1.40 7.81
C LYS A 205 0.04 -2.53 8.82
N ASN A 206 1.02 -3.39 8.70
CA ASN A 206 1.19 -4.56 9.57
C ASN A 206 2.49 -4.52 10.40
N VAL A 207 3.42 -3.63 10.10
CA VAL A 207 4.55 -3.27 10.97
C VAL A 207 4.08 -2.26 12.02
#